data_8fba6cbf17d74e18ebcf0bb7d0038143
#
_entry.id   8fba6cbf17d74e18ebcf0bb7d0038143
#
_cell.length_a   1.000
_cell.length_b   1.000
_cell.length_c   1.000
_cell.angle_alpha   90.00
_cell.angle_beta   90.00
_cell.angle_gamma   90.00
#
_symmetry.space_group_name_H-M   'P 1'
#
loop_
_entity.id
_entity.type
_entity.pdbx_description
1 polymer ?
#
loop_
_entity_poly.entity_id
_entity_poly.type
_entity_poly.pdbx_seq_one_letter_code
_entity_poly.pdbx_strand_id
1 'polypeptide(L)'
;MQDNLRPVSSSAKKITTHVLQEMKIKGEKISMLTGYDFSMARILDEAEIDIILVGDSASNVMAGHETTLPITLDQMIYHAASVIRAIKRCLVVVDLPFGAYQGNSKTALDSSIRIMKEAGGHAIKMEGGREIIESVKRIL
;
A
#
# COMPACT_ATOMS: atom_id res chain seq x y z
N MET A 1 -35.83 10.07 13.18
CA MET A 1 -34.71 9.40 12.50
C MET A 1 -33.62 9.24 13.55
N GLN A 2 -33.44 8.03 14.07
CA GLN A 2 -32.40 7.75 15.06
C GLN A 2 -31.14 7.39 14.28
N ASP A 3 -30.12 8.23 14.42
CA ASP A 3 -28.76 7.96 13.90
C ASP A 3 -28.18 6.74 14.62
N ASN A 4 -28.23 5.59 13.97
CA ASN A 4 -27.49 4.39 14.36
C ASN A 4 -26.01 4.55 13.94
N LEU A 5 -25.30 5.52 14.51
CA LEU A 5 -23.86 5.54 14.48
C LEU A 5 -23.39 4.40 15.40
N ARG A 6 -22.83 3.35 14.80
CA ARG A 6 -22.17 2.28 15.57
C ARG A 6 -21.05 2.92 16.38
N PRO A 7 -20.92 2.61 17.67
CA PRO A 7 -19.78 3.06 18.44
C PRO A 7 -18.50 2.49 17.81
N VAL A 8 -17.53 3.35 17.52
CA VAL A 8 -16.21 2.95 17.05
C VAL A 8 -15.61 2.05 18.13
N SER A 9 -15.52 0.75 17.86
CA SER A 9 -14.91 -0.23 18.76
C SER A 9 -13.44 0.13 18.95
N SER A 10 -13.02 0.36 20.18
CA SER A 10 -11.68 0.79 20.56
C SER A 10 -10.59 -0.30 20.44
N SER A 11 -10.88 -1.41 19.71
CA SER A 11 -9.92 -2.50 19.44
C SER A 11 -10.10 -3.06 18.02
N ALA A 12 -9.99 -2.22 17.00
CA ALA A 12 -10.00 -2.71 15.64
C ALA A 12 -8.79 -3.64 15.41
N LYS A 13 -9.04 -4.93 15.15
CA LYS A 13 -8.01 -5.93 14.86
C LYS A 13 -7.24 -5.49 13.61
N LYS A 14 -5.91 -5.40 13.70
CA LYS A 14 -5.07 -5.06 12.54
C LYS A 14 -5.22 -6.07 11.42
N ILE A 15 -5.31 -5.58 10.20
CA ILE A 15 -5.27 -6.40 8.99
C ILE A 15 -3.82 -6.78 8.70
N THR A 16 -3.57 -8.07 8.63
CA THR A 16 -2.29 -8.66 8.29
C THR A 16 -2.45 -9.59 7.09
N THR A 17 -1.37 -10.00 6.47
CA THR A 17 -1.40 -11.00 5.38
C THR A 17 -2.09 -12.30 5.81
N HIS A 18 -1.94 -12.71 7.08
CA HIS A 18 -2.63 -13.86 7.63
C HIS A 18 -4.15 -13.64 7.71
N VAL A 19 -4.61 -12.46 8.16
CA VAL A 19 -6.04 -12.11 8.20
C VAL A 19 -6.64 -12.12 6.80
N LEU A 20 -5.94 -11.56 5.82
CA LEU A 20 -6.40 -11.57 4.42
C LEU A 20 -6.53 -13.00 3.88
N GLN A 21 -5.61 -13.88 4.25
CA GLN A 21 -5.67 -15.28 3.85
C GLN A 21 -6.88 -16.00 4.51
N GLU A 22 -7.14 -15.74 5.80
CA GLU A 22 -8.33 -16.26 6.47
C GLU A 22 -9.63 -15.76 5.80
N MET A 23 -9.72 -14.46 5.47
CA MET A 23 -10.86 -13.88 4.76
C MET A 23 -11.10 -14.59 3.42
N LYS A 24 -10.02 -14.82 2.65
CA LYS A 24 -10.10 -15.56 1.38
C LYS A 24 -10.64 -16.97 1.57
N ILE A 25 -10.16 -17.71 2.58
CA ILE A 25 -10.62 -19.06 2.87
C ILE A 25 -12.11 -19.09 3.25
N LYS A 26 -12.58 -18.08 3.99
CA LYS A 26 -13.98 -17.93 4.39
C LYS A 26 -14.89 -17.39 3.29
N GLY A 27 -14.34 -16.98 2.13
CA GLY A 27 -15.10 -16.34 1.05
C GLY A 27 -15.52 -14.90 1.35
N GLU A 28 -14.92 -14.25 2.36
CA GLU A 28 -15.16 -12.85 2.70
C GLU A 28 -14.49 -11.95 1.66
N LYS A 29 -15.18 -10.85 1.30
CA LYS A 29 -14.63 -9.87 0.37
C LYS A 29 -13.58 -9.00 1.06
N ILE A 30 -12.47 -8.75 0.36
CA ILE A 30 -11.41 -7.86 0.81
C ILE A 30 -11.56 -6.53 0.07
N SER A 31 -11.69 -5.45 0.82
CA SER A 31 -11.79 -4.10 0.27
C SER A 31 -10.40 -3.47 0.12
N MET A 32 -10.15 -2.84 -1.02
CA MET A 32 -8.89 -2.14 -1.29
C MET A 32 -9.17 -0.83 -2.02
N LEU A 33 -8.63 0.26 -1.49
CA LEU A 33 -8.70 1.58 -2.10
C LEU A 33 -7.32 2.24 -2.13
N THR A 34 -7.11 3.13 -3.09
CA THR A 34 -5.91 3.97 -3.13
C THR A 34 -6.00 5.10 -2.09
N GLY A 35 -4.84 5.42 -1.51
CA GLY A 35 -4.69 6.57 -0.61
C GLY A 35 -3.25 7.05 -0.61
N TYR A 36 -3.05 8.38 -0.62
CA TYR A 36 -1.72 8.96 -0.89
C TYR A 36 -1.26 9.95 0.19
N ASP A 37 -2.13 10.31 1.11
CA ASP A 37 -1.86 11.30 2.16
C ASP A 37 -2.45 10.90 3.52
N PHE A 38 -2.03 11.60 4.55
CA PHE A 38 -2.45 11.36 5.92
C PHE A 38 -3.96 11.50 6.14
N SER A 39 -4.57 12.54 5.57
CA SER A 39 -5.98 12.86 5.84
C SER A 39 -6.92 11.85 5.21
N MET A 40 -6.68 11.49 3.94
CA MET A 40 -7.45 10.49 3.24
C MET A 40 -7.25 9.09 3.86
N ALA A 41 -6.02 8.72 4.17
CA ALA A 41 -5.72 7.44 4.79
C ALA A 41 -6.42 7.23 6.13
N ARG A 42 -6.51 8.30 6.96
CA ARG A 42 -7.26 8.25 8.21
C ARG A 42 -8.75 8.01 7.99
N ILE A 43 -9.35 8.68 7.00
CA ILE A 43 -10.76 8.48 6.65
C ILE A 43 -11.01 7.04 6.19
N LEU A 44 -10.14 6.50 5.34
CA LEU A 44 -10.23 5.12 4.84
C LEU A 44 -10.07 4.09 5.98
N ASP A 45 -9.15 4.32 6.90
CA ASP A 45 -8.94 3.45 8.06
C ASP A 45 -10.15 3.47 9.02
N GLU A 46 -10.72 4.66 9.27
CA GLU A 46 -11.96 4.84 10.05
C GLU A 46 -13.18 4.22 9.35
N ALA A 47 -13.19 4.18 8.02
CA ALA A 47 -14.23 3.50 7.21
C ALA A 47 -14.06 1.97 7.14
N GLU A 48 -13.08 1.41 7.86
CA GLU A 48 -12.80 -0.02 7.96
C GLU A 48 -12.40 -0.69 6.63
N ILE A 49 -11.78 0.06 5.69
CA ILE A 49 -11.17 -0.52 4.50
C ILE A 49 -10.04 -1.48 4.93
N ASP A 50 -9.92 -2.63 4.25
CA ASP A 50 -8.93 -3.64 4.65
C ASP A 50 -7.52 -3.30 4.17
N ILE A 51 -7.39 -2.80 2.94
CA ILE A 51 -6.09 -2.48 2.32
C ILE A 51 -6.11 -1.06 1.78
N ILE A 52 -5.07 -0.29 2.07
CA ILE A 52 -4.77 0.96 1.38
C ILE A 52 -3.59 0.71 0.43
N LEU A 53 -3.78 1.03 -0.84
CA LEU A 53 -2.73 1.01 -1.85
C LEU A 53 -2.14 2.41 -2.01
N VAL A 54 -0.85 2.55 -1.73
CA VAL A 54 -0.07 3.71 -2.16
C VAL A 54 0.47 3.40 -3.54
N GLY A 55 -0.33 3.75 -4.55
CA GLY A 55 -0.03 3.45 -5.95
C GLY A 55 0.93 4.47 -6.58
N ASP A 56 1.70 4.06 -7.58
CA ASP A 56 2.49 4.96 -8.42
C ASP A 56 1.62 5.97 -9.20
N SER A 57 0.32 5.71 -9.29
CA SER A 57 -0.71 6.66 -9.74
C SER A 57 -0.75 7.97 -8.93
N ALA A 58 -0.04 8.04 -7.80
CA ALA A 58 0.25 9.32 -7.13
C ALA A 58 0.91 10.32 -8.09
N SER A 59 1.66 9.86 -9.09
CA SER A 59 2.18 10.68 -10.17
C SER A 59 1.09 11.49 -10.88
N ASN A 60 -0.04 10.85 -11.19
CA ASN A 60 -1.16 11.49 -11.87
C ASN A 60 -2.00 12.32 -10.90
N VAL A 61 -2.46 11.70 -9.81
CA VAL A 61 -3.52 12.30 -8.96
C VAL A 61 -2.99 13.30 -7.92
N MET A 62 -1.71 13.20 -7.54
CA MET A 62 -1.09 14.10 -6.57
C MET A 62 -0.16 15.12 -7.22
N ALA A 63 0.62 14.70 -8.24
CA ALA A 63 1.57 15.57 -8.91
C ALA A 63 1.08 16.14 -10.25
N GLY A 64 -0.04 15.63 -10.80
CA GLY A 64 -0.65 16.13 -12.04
C GLY A 64 0.09 15.72 -13.31
N HIS A 65 0.94 14.70 -13.27
CA HIS A 65 1.60 14.16 -14.46
C HIS A 65 0.63 13.36 -15.33
N GLU A 66 0.90 13.30 -16.64
CA GLU A 66 0.09 12.52 -17.58
C GLU A 66 0.26 11.00 -17.41
N THR A 67 1.39 10.55 -16.86
CA THR A 67 1.72 9.12 -16.69
C THR A 67 2.29 8.87 -15.31
N THR A 68 2.42 7.59 -14.93
CA THR A 68 3.06 7.19 -13.65
C THR A 68 4.58 7.21 -13.71
N LEU A 69 5.20 7.35 -14.90
CA LEU A 69 6.65 7.25 -15.10
C LEU A 69 7.48 8.27 -14.29
N PRO A 70 7.05 9.53 -14.11
CA PRO A 70 7.89 10.53 -13.44
C PRO A 70 8.07 10.34 -11.94
N ILE A 71 7.17 9.62 -11.27
CA ILE A 71 7.25 9.50 -9.80
C ILE A 71 8.51 8.72 -9.37
N THR A 72 9.22 9.28 -8.41
CA THR A 72 10.45 8.67 -7.89
C THR A 72 10.18 7.76 -6.70
N LEU A 73 11.14 6.89 -6.37
CA LEU A 73 11.10 6.07 -5.15
C LEU A 73 11.01 6.94 -3.88
N ASP A 74 11.69 8.07 -3.83
CA ASP A 74 11.66 8.99 -2.69
C ASP A 74 10.26 9.60 -2.50
N GLN A 75 9.58 9.97 -3.58
CA GLN A 75 8.20 10.43 -3.52
C GLN A 75 7.24 9.34 -3.06
N MET A 76 7.42 8.11 -3.54
CA MET A 76 6.63 6.97 -3.07
C MET A 76 6.84 6.71 -1.57
N ILE A 77 8.06 6.80 -1.08
CA ILE A 77 8.39 6.70 0.35
C ILE A 77 7.71 7.82 1.14
N TYR A 78 7.72 9.06 0.64
CA TYR A 78 7.04 10.19 1.28
C TYR A 78 5.53 9.94 1.43
N HIS A 79 4.85 9.54 0.35
CA HIS A 79 3.43 9.21 0.36
C HIS A 79 3.13 8.04 1.30
N ALA A 80 3.88 6.96 1.18
CA ALA A 80 3.72 5.77 2.01
C ALA A 80 3.89 6.08 3.51
N ALA A 81 4.93 6.84 3.88
CA ALA A 81 5.16 7.26 5.25
C ALA A 81 4.01 8.13 5.79
N SER A 82 3.42 8.98 4.95
CA SER A 82 2.25 9.80 5.32
C SER A 82 1.03 8.92 5.61
N VAL A 83 0.75 7.93 4.77
CA VAL A 83 -0.35 6.96 4.93
C VAL A 83 -0.14 6.10 6.18
N ILE A 84 1.06 5.55 6.37
CA ILE A 84 1.39 4.69 7.52
C ILE A 84 1.17 5.40 8.86
N ARG A 85 1.52 6.68 8.96
CA ARG A 85 1.29 7.45 10.19
C ARG A 85 -0.19 7.68 10.52
N ALA A 86 -1.06 7.57 9.52
CA ALA A 86 -2.49 7.84 9.68
C ALA A 86 -3.30 6.62 10.13
N ILE A 87 -2.83 5.41 9.85
CA ILE A 87 -3.61 4.18 9.99
C ILE A 87 -3.38 3.49 11.34
N LYS A 88 -4.38 2.73 11.77
CA LYS A 88 -4.32 1.87 12.97
C LYS A 88 -4.63 0.41 12.62
N ARG A 89 -5.46 0.19 11.60
CA ARG A 89 -6.02 -1.11 11.24
C ARG A 89 -5.55 -1.61 9.88
N CYS A 90 -5.62 -0.79 8.83
CA CYS A 90 -5.41 -1.19 7.45
C CYS A 90 -4.04 -1.84 7.19
N LEU A 91 -3.99 -2.78 6.26
CA LEU A 91 -2.72 -3.19 5.64
C LEU A 91 -2.36 -2.20 4.54
N VAL A 92 -1.12 -1.72 4.51
CA VAL A 92 -0.65 -0.79 3.46
C VAL A 92 0.26 -1.51 2.49
N VAL A 93 -0.16 -1.49 1.23
CA VAL A 93 0.62 -1.97 0.08
C VAL A 93 1.21 -0.76 -0.64
N VAL A 94 2.48 -0.83 -1.00
CA VAL A 94 3.18 0.28 -1.68
C VAL A 94 3.71 -0.20 -3.02
N ASP A 95 3.43 0.55 -4.09
CA ASP A 95 3.98 0.27 -5.40
C ASP A 95 5.46 0.64 -5.46
N LEU A 96 6.26 -0.22 -6.08
CA LEU A 96 7.56 0.17 -6.59
C LEU A 96 7.35 0.95 -7.90
N PRO A 97 7.87 2.19 -8.01
CA PRO A 97 7.70 2.99 -9.22
C PRO A 97 8.52 2.44 -10.38
N PHE A 98 8.20 2.87 -11.59
CA PHE A 98 8.94 2.50 -12.79
C PHE A 98 10.45 2.78 -12.64
N GLY A 99 11.28 1.84 -13.08
CA GLY A 99 12.74 1.90 -12.96
C GLY A 99 13.30 1.39 -11.63
N ALA A 100 12.46 1.20 -10.59
CA ALA A 100 12.91 0.77 -9.28
C ALA A 100 13.10 -0.76 -9.14
N TYR A 101 12.63 -1.56 -10.11
CA TYR A 101 12.70 -3.03 -10.00
C TYR A 101 12.89 -3.77 -11.33
N GLN A 102 12.73 -3.10 -12.49
CA GLN A 102 12.80 -3.76 -13.79
C GLN A 102 14.24 -4.08 -14.25
N GLY A 103 15.22 -3.31 -13.77
CA GLY A 103 16.60 -3.45 -14.22
C GLY A 103 17.27 -4.75 -13.78
N ASN A 104 17.13 -5.10 -12.51
CA ASN A 104 17.65 -6.36 -11.95
C ASN A 104 17.10 -6.62 -10.54
N SER A 105 17.22 -7.86 -10.06
CA SER A 105 16.67 -8.27 -8.77
C SER A 105 17.35 -7.61 -7.55
N LYS A 106 18.60 -7.16 -7.67
CA LYS A 106 19.27 -6.43 -6.58
C LYS A 106 18.65 -5.04 -6.40
N THR A 107 18.42 -4.31 -7.48
CA THR A 107 17.74 -3.01 -7.43
C THR A 107 16.32 -3.14 -6.86
N ALA A 108 15.59 -4.18 -7.25
CA ALA A 108 14.26 -4.47 -6.71
C ALA A 108 14.30 -4.69 -5.19
N LEU A 109 15.25 -5.48 -4.70
CA LEU A 109 15.44 -5.71 -3.26
C LEU A 109 15.81 -4.43 -2.53
N ASP A 110 16.79 -3.66 -3.02
CA ASP A 110 17.24 -2.42 -2.40
C ASP A 110 16.09 -1.40 -2.31
N SER A 111 15.28 -1.27 -3.36
CA SER A 111 14.10 -0.39 -3.38
C SER A 111 13.03 -0.85 -2.39
N SER A 112 12.77 -2.15 -2.32
CA SER A 112 11.83 -2.74 -1.37
C SER A 112 12.26 -2.51 0.08
N ILE A 113 13.55 -2.71 0.38
CA ILE A 113 14.13 -2.45 1.70
C ILE A 113 13.92 -0.98 2.10
N ARG A 114 14.11 -0.04 1.18
CA ARG A 114 13.88 1.37 1.44
C ARG A 114 12.43 1.66 1.82
N ILE A 115 11.47 1.18 1.04
CA ILE A 115 10.04 1.36 1.38
C ILE A 115 9.71 0.77 2.75
N MET A 116 10.15 -0.46 3.03
CA MET A 116 9.87 -1.12 4.30
C MET A 116 10.52 -0.40 5.49
N LYS A 117 11.75 0.08 5.35
CA LYS A 117 12.49 0.73 6.44
C LYS A 117 12.13 2.21 6.63
N GLU A 118 12.00 2.96 5.55
CA GLU A 118 11.85 4.42 5.60
C GLU A 118 10.38 4.84 5.73
N ALA A 119 9.46 4.09 5.11
CA ALA A 119 8.03 4.37 5.18
C ALA A 119 7.28 3.48 6.18
N GLY A 120 7.78 2.27 6.48
CA GLY A 120 7.07 1.30 7.29
C GLY A 120 5.97 0.55 6.52
N GLY A 121 6.04 0.48 5.19
CA GLY A 121 5.08 -0.27 4.37
C GLY A 121 4.95 -1.73 4.80
N HIS A 122 3.78 -2.32 4.62
CA HIS A 122 3.51 -3.69 5.05
C HIS A 122 3.69 -4.72 3.94
N ALA A 123 3.54 -4.30 2.70
CA ALA A 123 3.73 -5.12 1.50
C ALA A 123 4.15 -4.25 0.31
N ILE A 124 4.77 -4.89 -0.67
CA ILE A 124 5.21 -4.25 -1.93
C ILE A 124 4.36 -4.78 -3.07
N LYS A 125 3.97 -3.91 -4.00
CA LYS A 125 3.39 -4.31 -5.28
C LYS A 125 4.39 -4.02 -6.40
N MET A 126 4.49 -4.94 -7.34
CA MET A 126 5.23 -4.83 -8.59
C MET A 126 4.35 -5.29 -9.74
N GLU A 127 4.55 -4.71 -10.90
CA GLU A 127 3.85 -5.08 -12.12
C GLU A 127 4.79 -5.81 -13.08
N GLY A 128 4.28 -6.85 -13.72
CA GLY A 128 5.01 -7.65 -14.69
C GLY A 128 4.62 -9.12 -14.63
N GLY A 129 5.34 -9.94 -15.36
CA GLY A 129 5.15 -11.37 -15.45
C GLY A 129 6.46 -12.12 -15.25
N ARG A 130 6.87 -12.88 -16.26
CA ARG A 130 8.10 -13.69 -16.19
C ARG A 130 9.36 -12.86 -15.99
N GLU A 131 9.36 -11.64 -16.50
CA GLU A 131 10.49 -10.69 -16.47
C GLU A 131 10.91 -10.31 -15.04
N ILE A 132 9.96 -10.31 -14.10
CA ILE A 132 10.22 -9.89 -12.71
C ILE A 132 10.30 -11.06 -11.71
N ILE A 133 10.20 -12.31 -12.16
CA ILE A 133 10.22 -13.49 -11.27
C ILE A 133 11.47 -13.51 -10.39
N GLU A 134 12.64 -13.19 -10.93
CA GLU A 134 13.88 -13.13 -10.16
C GLU A 134 13.84 -12.04 -9.08
N SER A 135 13.22 -10.92 -9.38
CA SER A 135 13.01 -9.84 -8.40
C SER A 135 12.07 -10.28 -7.27
N VAL A 136 10.95 -10.92 -7.63
CA VAL A 136 10.00 -11.47 -6.65
C VAL A 136 10.66 -12.48 -5.73
N LYS A 137 11.37 -13.49 -6.30
CA LYS A 137 12.06 -14.51 -5.50
C LYS A 137 13.12 -13.95 -4.57
N ARG A 138 13.75 -12.85 -4.95
CA ARG A 138 14.80 -12.24 -4.15
C ARG A 138 14.26 -11.40 -2.99
N ILE A 139 13.05 -10.86 -3.14
CA ILE A 139 12.38 -10.07 -2.10
C ILE A 139 11.73 -10.97 -1.04
N LEU A 140 11.18 -12.11 -1.45
CA LEU A 140 10.58 -13.12 -0.56
C LEU A 140 11.63 -13.92 0.21
#